data_e816634b9de9781b7b3318d417f8f052
#
_entry.id   e816634b9de9781b7b3318d417f8f052
#
_cell.length_a   1.000
_cell.length_b   1.000
_cell.length_c   1.000
_cell.angle_alpha   90.00
_cell.angle_beta   90.00
_cell.angle_gamma   90.00
#
_symmetry.space_group_name_H-M   'P 1'
#
loop_
_entity.id
_entity.type
_entity.pdbx_description
1 polymer ?
#
loop_
_entity_poly.entity_id
_entity_poly.type
_entity_poly.pdbx_seq_one_letter_code
_entity_poly.pdbx_strand_id
1 'polypeptide(L)'
;MNELTEKDRQLLIRKGITEAMLNAQVAQFKQGVPPIQLYKAAVLDDGIIPFSKEEAAKYAAIYQKRKQGNTILKFVPASGAATRMFKSLFAFRDDFEPDRESFVAYIGRTGNKEVKNFFEGLERFAFYPLLKAAIDKHHPDFSSLNEDIQKHIIVNTLLNEDGLGYGNMPKGLLPFHKHSEKIATPFEEHFREAVLYASDEQEAHLHFTITEQHTEAFHKELNLIKPVLEERYNISFDVNFSYQKPSTDTVSVTEDNELFRDEEGNLLFRPAGHGALLSNLNDIDADIIFIKNIDNVVVKKYTDETVFYKEALAGKLCEVQYEIFKILRRIDNNKIKKKEVKHILDFLKEINISVPDYIYKFRRQYAMEFIKEQLNRPIRVCGMVKNEGEPGGGPFWVKDGEGYSLQIIESAQVNMVDAKQKEIFQQSTHFNPVDLICGTKDYKGEKFDLQQYVDPNQAFITSKTYMGRPLKALELPGLWNGSMAHWITLFVEVPIITFNPVKVVNDLLKKTHQG
;
A
#
# COMPACT_ATOMS: atom_id res chain seq x y z
N MET A 1 -9.42 14.77 31.88
CA MET A 1 -8.24 15.13 31.04
C MET A 1 -7.49 16.24 31.76
N ASN A 2 -6.17 16.14 31.88
CA ASN A 2 -5.36 17.26 32.32
C ASN A 2 -5.59 18.42 31.31
N GLU A 3 -5.77 19.63 31.80
CA GLU A 3 -5.96 20.79 30.91
C GLU A 3 -4.77 20.93 29.96
N LEU A 4 -5.08 21.18 28.68
CA LEU A 4 -4.06 21.44 27.68
C LEU A 4 -3.36 22.76 28.01
N THR A 5 -2.02 22.72 28.00
CA THR A 5 -1.21 23.94 28.18
C THR A 5 -1.26 24.80 26.93
N GLU A 6 -0.85 26.05 27.02
CA GLU A 6 -0.72 26.93 25.85
C GLU A 6 0.29 26.35 24.83
N LYS A 7 1.36 25.72 25.32
CA LYS A 7 2.36 25.03 24.48
C LYS A 7 1.74 23.88 23.68
N ASP A 8 0.81 23.14 24.28
CA ASP A 8 0.07 22.07 23.60
C ASP A 8 -0.82 22.61 22.50
N ARG A 9 -1.59 23.68 22.76
CA ARG A 9 -2.45 24.33 21.77
C ARG A 9 -1.64 24.84 20.57
N GLN A 10 -0.49 25.46 20.82
CA GLN A 10 0.45 25.90 19.78
C GLN A 10 0.96 24.74 18.93
N LEU A 11 1.27 23.59 19.55
CA LEU A 11 1.70 22.38 18.85
C LEU A 11 0.57 21.83 17.97
N LEU A 12 -0.65 21.77 18.48
CA LEU A 12 -1.84 21.35 17.73
C LEU A 12 -2.07 22.23 16.49
N ILE A 13 -2.00 23.56 16.66
CA ILE A 13 -2.16 24.52 15.56
C ILE A 13 -1.09 24.28 14.48
N ARG A 14 0.19 24.12 14.87
CA ARG A 14 1.28 23.85 13.92
C ARG A 14 1.09 22.55 13.15
N LYS A 15 0.49 21.54 13.77
CA LYS A 15 0.19 20.27 13.11
C LYS A 15 -1.11 20.28 12.31
N GLY A 16 -1.97 21.31 12.46
CA GLY A 16 -3.30 21.33 11.88
C GLY A 16 -4.27 20.33 12.55
N ILE A 17 -4.04 20.00 13.82
CA ILE A 17 -4.88 19.11 14.62
C ILE A 17 -5.77 19.96 15.52
N THR A 18 -7.09 19.73 15.49
CA THR A 18 -8.01 20.42 16.39
C THR A 18 -8.08 19.73 17.76
N GLU A 19 -8.49 20.47 18.81
CA GLU A 19 -8.76 19.87 20.12
C GLU A 19 -9.85 18.78 20.03
N ALA A 20 -10.82 18.92 19.13
CA ALA A 20 -11.84 17.92 18.90
C ALA A 20 -11.23 16.61 18.35
N MET A 21 -10.30 16.70 17.39
CA MET A 21 -9.57 15.54 16.86
C MET A 21 -8.74 14.86 17.95
N LEU A 22 -7.99 15.63 18.75
CA LEU A 22 -7.22 15.10 19.87
C LEU A 22 -8.13 14.35 20.88
N ASN A 23 -9.25 14.98 21.24
CA ASN A 23 -10.22 14.39 22.19
C ASN A 23 -10.83 13.09 21.64
N ALA A 24 -11.12 13.03 20.33
CA ALA A 24 -11.61 11.82 19.69
C ALA A 24 -10.58 10.69 19.75
N GLN A 25 -9.30 10.99 19.48
CA GLN A 25 -8.22 9.99 19.60
C GLN A 25 -8.07 9.49 21.04
N VAL A 26 -8.08 10.37 22.03
CA VAL A 26 -8.02 9.99 23.46
C VAL A 26 -9.24 9.15 23.86
N ALA A 27 -10.42 9.46 23.35
CA ALA A 27 -11.62 8.67 23.57
C ALA A 27 -11.48 7.24 23.01
N GLN A 28 -10.91 7.09 21.81
CA GLN A 28 -10.62 5.78 21.21
C GLN A 28 -9.66 4.95 22.10
N PHE A 29 -8.61 5.55 22.68
CA PHE A 29 -7.74 4.83 23.62
C PHE A 29 -8.48 4.36 24.87
N LYS A 30 -9.38 5.16 25.41
CA LYS A 30 -10.14 4.83 26.63
C LYS A 30 -11.22 3.79 26.38
N GLN A 31 -11.91 3.87 25.26
CA GLN A 31 -12.97 2.93 24.87
C GLN A 31 -12.43 1.62 24.30
N GLY A 32 -11.18 1.67 23.79
CA GLY A 32 -10.63 0.62 22.94
C GLY A 32 -11.23 0.68 21.53
N VAL A 33 -10.63 -0.08 20.61
CA VAL A 33 -11.15 -0.29 19.26
C VAL A 33 -11.77 -1.69 19.23
N PRO A 34 -13.08 -1.82 18.94
CA PRO A 34 -13.72 -3.13 18.89
C PRO A 34 -13.13 -3.96 17.73
N PRO A 35 -12.87 -5.26 17.94
CA PRO A 35 -12.43 -6.12 16.86
C PRO A 35 -13.51 -6.24 15.78
N ILE A 36 -13.06 -6.33 14.52
CA ILE A 36 -13.94 -6.51 13.37
C ILE A 36 -14.64 -7.87 13.45
N GLN A 37 -15.93 -7.88 13.11
CA GLN A 37 -16.74 -9.09 13.09
C GLN A 37 -16.77 -9.66 11.67
N LEU A 38 -15.96 -10.70 11.43
CA LEU A 38 -15.97 -11.44 10.19
C LEU A 38 -17.26 -12.26 10.07
N TYR A 39 -17.90 -12.20 8.91
CA TYR A 39 -19.01 -13.08 8.57
C TYR A 39 -18.50 -14.38 7.94
N LYS A 40 -17.66 -14.27 6.90
CA LYS A 40 -16.97 -15.39 6.23
C LYS A 40 -15.77 -14.88 5.44
N ALA A 41 -14.83 -15.77 5.09
CA ALA A 41 -13.80 -15.45 4.11
C ALA A 41 -14.44 -15.23 2.71
N ALA A 42 -13.92 -14.26 1.96
CA ALA A 42 -14.25 -14.17 0.54
C ALA A 42 -13.36 -15.16 -0.23
N VAL A 43 -14.00 -15.96 -1.09
CA VAL A 43 -13.36 -16.98 -1.92
C VAL A 43 -13.79 -16.83 -3.37
N LEU A 44 -13.22 -17.61 -4.28
CA LEU A 44 -13.64 -17.61 -5.69
C LEU A 44 -15.12 -17.89 -5.81
N ASP A 45 -15.79 -17.17 -6.69
CA ASP A 45 -17.24 -17.17 -6.93
C ASP A 45 -18.10 -16.74 -5.73
N ASP A 46 -17.47 -16.37 -4.60
CA ASP A 46 -18.15 -15.80 -3.44
C ASP A 46 -17.33 -14.63 -2.85
N GLY A 47 -17.40 -13.50 -3.52
CA GLY A 47 -16.69 -12.27 -3.16
C GLY A 47 -15.40 -12.03 -3.94
N ILE A 48 -14.77 -13.07 -4.51
CA ILE A 48 -13.64 -12.94 -5.44
C ILE A 48 -14.08 -13.39 -6.82
N ILE A 49 -13.96 -12.52 -7.80
CA ILE A 49 -14.28 -12.79 -9.20
C ILE A 49 -13.09 -13.53 -9.82
N PRO A 50 -13.25 -14.78 -10.29
CA PRO A 50 -12.20 -15.43 -11.06
C PRO A 50 -12.11 -14.78 -12.45
N PHE A 51 -10.88 -14.60 -12.96
CA PHE A 51 -10.65 -14.20 -14.34
C PHE A 51 -10.05 -15.36 -15.12
N SER A 52 -10.80 -15.85 -16.11
CA SER A 52 -10.19 -16.61 -17.19
C SER A 52 -9.29 -15.69 -18.02
N LYS A 53 -8.35 -16.27 -18.75
CA LYS A 53 -7.46 -15.47 -19.62
C LYS A 53 -8.23 -14.71 -20.69
N GLU A 54 -9.32 -15.30 -21.19
CA GLU A 54 -10.23 -14.70 -22.18
C GLU A 54 -10.99 -13.51 -21.57
N GLU A 55 -11.49 -13.63 -20.35
CA GLU A 55 -12.17 -12.53 -19.66
C GLU A 55 -11.19 -11.40 -19.34
N ALA A 56 -9.99 -11.72 -18.85
CA ALA A 56 -8.96 -10.73 -18.63
C ALA A 56 -8.61 -9.97 -19.93
N ALA A 57 -8.50 -10.67 -21.07
CA ALA A 57 -8.27 -10.05 -22.37
C ALA A 57 -9.43 -9.14 -22.81
N LYS A 58 -10.68 -9.56 -22.57
CA LYS A 58 -11.87 -8.72 -22.80
C LYS A 58 -11.79 -7.42 -22.00
N TYR A 59 -11.48 -7.52 -20.70
CA TYR A 59 -11.37 -6.32 -19.85
C TYR A 59 -10.18 -5.43 -20.21
N ALA A 60 -9.03 -6.00 -20.51
CA ALA A 60 -7.88 -5.22 -21.00
C ALA A 60 -8.25 -4.42 -22.27
N ALA A 61 -8.99 -5.04 -23.21
CA ALA A 61 -9.48 -4.35 -24.40
C ALA A 61 -10.51 -3.24 -24.09
N ILE A 62 -11.35 -3.41 -23.05
CA ILE A 62 -12.25 -2.36 -22.58
C ILE A 62 -11.45 -1.17 -22.06
N TYR A 63 -10.42 -1.42 -21.22
CA TYR A 63 -9.54 -0.37 -20.71
C TYR A 63 -8.86 0.40 -21.84
N GLN A 64 -8.25 -0.28 -22.80
CA GLN A 64 -7.56 0.36 -23.94
C GLN A 64 -8.47 1.31 -24.73
N LYS A 65 -9.76 0.98 -24.82
CA LYS A 65 -10.76 1.87 -25.47
C LYS A 65 -11.20 3.03 -24.57
N ARG A 66 -11.19 2.83 -23.25
CA ARG A 66 -11.72 3.80 -22.28
C ARG A 66 -10.67 4.73 -21.73
N LYS A 67 -9.38 4.38 -21.82
CA LYS A 67 -8.31 5.24 -21.30
C LYS A 67 -8.22 6.58 -22.05
N GLN A 68 -8.62 6.64 -23.32
CA GLN A 68 -8.64 7.89 -24.09
C GLN A 68 -9.66 8.87 -23.50
N GLY A 69 -9.21 10.08 -23.21
CA GLY A 69 -10.03 11.15 -22.65
C GLY A 69 -10.25 11.07 -21.14
N ASN A 70 -9.61 10.11 -20.45
CA ASN A 70 -9.56 10.06 -19.00
C ASN A 70 -8.16 10.40 -18.50
N THR A 71 -8.09 11.14 -17.40
CA THR A 71 -6.84 11.37 -16.67
C THR A 71 -6.49 10.12 -15.89
N ILE A 72 -5.35 9.52 -16.22
CA ILE A 72 -4.86 8.29 -15.57
C ILE A 72 -3.64 8.64 -14.73
N LEU A 73 -3.62 8.20 -13.47
CA LEU A 73 -2.54 8.51 -12.56
C LEU A 73 -2.08 7.25 -11.81
N LYS A 74 -0.78 7.12 -11.61
CA LYS A 74 -0.18 6.09 -10.78
C LYS A 74 0.21 6.69 -9.43
N PHE A 75 -0.46 6.25 -8.36
CA PHE A 75 -0.20 6.65 -6.98
C PHE A 75 0.67 5.59 -6.29
N VAL A 76 1.86 5.99 -5.85
CA VAL A 76 2.88 5.08 -5.32
C VAL A 76 3.30 5.51 -3.92
N PRO A 77 2.85 4.81 -2.86
CA PRO A 77 3.42 4.97 -1.53
C PRO A 77 4.90 4.59 -1.52
N ALA A 78 5.79 5.57 -1.23
CA ALA A 78 7.24 5.42 -1.33
C ALA A 78 8.01 5.90 -0.08
N SER A 79 7.31 6.20 1.02
CA SER A 79 7.91 6.68 2.27
C SER A 79 8.64 5.60 3.09
N GLY A 80 8.57 4.32 2.69
CA GLY A 80 9.15 3.22 3.42
C GLY A 80 10.68 3.24 3.44
N ALA A 81 11.28 3.29 4.65
CA ALA A 81 12.72 3.15 4.82
C ALA A 81 13.19 1.70 4.58
N ALA A 82 14.43 1.54 4.10
CA ALA A 82 15.03 0.24 3.86
C ALA A 82 15.47 -0.49 5.15
N THR A 83 15.38 0.13 6.31
CA THR A 83 15.83 -0.45 7.59
C THR A 83 15.27 -1.84 7.87
N ARG A 84 13.98 -2.07 7.54
CA ARG A 84 13.38 -3.41 7.70
C ARG A 84 13.93 -4.43 6.70
N MET A 85 14.27 -3.99 5.50
CA MET A 85 14.83 -4.83 4.44
C MET A 85 16.20 -5.39 4.82
N PHE A 86 17.00 -4.59 5.55
CA PHE A 86 18.34 -4.96 6.00
C PHE A 86 18.42 -5.41 7.46
N LYS A 87 17.31 -5.71 8.11
CA LYS A 87 17.27 -6.04 9.56
C LYS A 87 18.26 -7.13 9.96
N SER A 88 18.38 -8.19 9.19
CA SER A 88 19.31 -9.30 9.45
C SER A 88 20.77 -8.90 9.28
N LEU A 89 21.05 -8.00 8.34
CA LEU A 89 22.40 -7.47 8.13
C LEU A 89 22.80 -6.47 9.22
N PHE A 90 21.87 -5.64 9.71
CA PHE A 90 22.11 -4.81 10.90
C PHE A 90 22.45 -5.67 12.12
N ALA A 91 21.66 -6.73 12.37
CA ALA A 91 21.94 -7.65 13.47
C ALA A 91 23.32 -8.32 13.31
N PHE A 92 23.69 -8.72 12.09
CA PHE A 92 25.04 -9.26 11.81
C PHE A 92 26.12 -8.23 12.08
N ARG A 93 25.97 -7.00 11.59
CA ARG A 93 26.95 -5.93 11.79
C ARG A 93 27.22 -5.65 13.27
N ASP A 94 26.15 -5.65 14.08
CA ASP A 94 26.20 -5.23 15.48
C ASP A 94 26.62 -6.37 16.43
N ASP A 95 26.46 -7.65 16.04
CA ASP A 95 26.69 -8.84 16.90
C ASP A 95 27.89 -9.72 16.45
N PHE A 96 28.35 -9.58 15.20
CA PHE A 96 29.47 -10.37 14.68
C PHE A 96 30.81 -9.67 14.89
N GLU A 97 31.67 -10.29 15.69
CA GLU A 97 33.05 -9.84 15.94
C GLU A 97 34.05 -10.80 15.27
N PRO A 98 34.62 -10.47 14.09
CA PRO A 98 35.46 -11.38 13.32
C PRO A 98 36.78 -11.78 14.02
N ASP A 99 37.20 -11.02 15.04
CA ASP A 99 38.37 -11.34 15.86
C ASP A 99 38.06 -12.37 16.96
N ARG A 100 36.79 -12.63 17.25
CA ARG A 100 36.34 -13.51 18.34
C ARG A 100 35.66 -14.79 17.87
N GLU A 101 34.96 -14.73 16.76
CA GLU A 101 34.28 -15.90 16.20
C GLU A 101 34.36 -15.92 14.66
N SER A 102 34.35 -17.12 14.08
CA SER A 102 34.23 -17.27 12.63
C SER A 102 32.79 -17.08 12.17
N PHE A 103 32.60 -16.70 10.90
CA PHE A 103 31.27 -16.60 10.29
C PHE A 103 30.46 -17.89 10.43
N VAL A 104 31.10 -19.05 10.29
CA VAL A 104 30.44 -20.36 10.47
C VAL A 104 29.93 -20.52 11.89
N ALA A 105 30.71 -20.13 12.90
CA ALA A 105 30.32 -20.17 14.29
C ALA A 105 29.15 -19.21 14.57
N TYR A 106 29.21 -17.98 14.04
CA TYR A 106 28.13 -17.00 14.12
C TYR A 106 26.80 -17.57 13.54
N ILE A 107 26.83 -18.13 12.33
CA ILE A 107 25.62 -18.74 11.73
C ILE A 107 25.12 -19.93 12.57
N GLY A 108 26.04 -20.73 13.09
CA GLY A 108 25.68 -21.85 13.98
C GLY A 108 25.00 -21.40 15.28
N ARG A 109 25.48 -20.30 15.89
CA ARG A 109 24.94 -19.72 17.13
C ARG A 109 23.61 -19.03 16.93
N THR A 110 23.48 -18.25 15.86
CA THR A 110 22.29 -17.37 15.64
C THR A 110 21.21 -18.06 14.80
N GLY A 111 21.54 -19.06 14.00
CA GLY A 111 20.64 -19.66 13.01
C GLY A 111 20.23 -18.69 11.87
N ASN A 112 20.96 -17.57 11.68
CA ASN A 112 20.60 -16.51 10.75
C ASN A 112 20.82 -16.91 9.28
N LYS A 113 19.88 -17.66 8.72
CA LYS A 113 19.91 -18.12 7.33
C LYS A 113 19.87 -16.95 6.32
N GLU A 114 19.27 -15.81 6.67
CA GLU A 114 19.20 -14.66 5.77
C GLU A 114 20.59 -14.09 5.48
N VAL A 115 21.45 -13.95 6.50
CA VAL A 115 22.83 -13.49 6.32
C VAL A 115 23.64 -14.50 5.52
N LYS A 116 23.45 -15.79 5.75
CA LYS A 116 24.12 -16.85 4.94
C LYS A 116 23.73 -16.73 3.47
N ASN A 117 22.42 -16.67 3.17
CA ASN A 117 21.91 -16.57 1.80
C ASN A 117 22.37 -15.26 1.12
N PHE A 118 22.47 -14.15 1.88
CA PHE A 118 22.99 -12.89 1.38
C PHE A 118 24.41 -13.06 0.82
N PHE A 119 25.32 -13.66 1.59
CA PHE A 119 26.71 -13.87 1.13
C PHE A 119 26.80 -14.89 -0.01
N GLU A 120 25.99 -15.95 0.00
CA GLU A 120 25.94 -16.93 -1.10
C GLU A 120 25.41 -16.33 -2.40
N GLY A 121 24.55 -15.30 -2.31
CA GLY A 121 23.98 -14.60 -3.46
C GLY A 121 24.63 -13.26 -3.79
N LEU A 122 25.69 -12.85 -3.10
CA LEU A 122 26.23 -11.50 -3.09
C LEU A 122 26.46 -10.89 -4.49
N GLU A 123 27.08 -11.63 -5.39
CA GLU A 123 27.41 -11.16 -6.74
C GLU A 123 26.19 -11.00 -7.65
N ARG A 124 25.06 -11.58 -7.27
CA ARG A 124 23.80 -11.53 -8.02
C ARG A 124 22.99 -10.28 -7.73
N PHE A 125 23.28 -9.54 -6.64
CA PHE A 125 22.57 -8.30 -6.36
C PHE A 125 22.93 -7.22 -7.37
N ALA A 126 21.93 -6.46 -7.81
CA ALA A 126 22.12 -5.36 -8.75
C ALA A 126 23.11 -4.29 -8.22
N PHE A 127 23.18 -4.11 -6.92
CA PHE A 127 24.09 -3.17 -6.27
C PHE A 127 25.53 -3.68 -6.11
N TYR A 128 25.81 -4.96 -6.39
CA TYR A 128 27.14 -5.54 -6.14
C TYR A 128 28.30 -4.80 -6.84
N PRO A 129 28.18 -4.36 -8.10
CA PRO A 129 29.26 -3.57 -8.73
C PRO A 129 29.55 -2.25 -7.99
N LEU A 130 28.51 -1.58 -7.46
CA LEU A 130 28.65 -0.35 -6.69
C LEU A 130 29.31 -0.62 -5.33
N LEU A 131 28.90 -1.71 -4.67
CA LEU A 131 29.48 -2.16 -3.41
C LEU A 131 30.96 -2.50 -3.57
N LYS A 132 31.31 -3.25 -4.60
CA LYS A 132 32.71 -3.60 -4.91
C LYS A 132 33.55 -2.35 -5.13
N ALA A 133 33.09 -1.40 -5.95
CA ALA A 133 33.81 -0.16 -6.19
C ALA A 133 34.00 0.67 -4.91
N ALA A 134 33.01 0.69 -4.00
CA ALA A 134 33.13 1.36 -2.71
C ALA A 134 34.14 0.66 -1.80
N ILE A 135 34.15 -0.68 -1.76
CA ILE A 135 35.15 -1.47 -1.00
C ILE A 135 36.55 -1.22 -1.54
N ASP A 136 36.76 -1.32 -2.85
CA ASP A 136 38.07 -1.11 -3.48
C ASP A 136 38.62 0.30 -3.20
N LYS A 137 37.73 1.29 -3.09
CA LYS A 137 38.10 2.67 -2.77
C LYS A 137 38.51 2.88 -1.30
N HIS A 138 37.74 2.28 -0.37
CA HIS A 138 37.91 2.53 1.08
C HIS A 138 38.79 1.50 1.77
N HIS A 139 38.99 0.33 1.20
CA HIS A 139 39.77 -0.79 1.73
C HIS A 139 40.70 -1.38 0.66
N PRO A 140 41.80 -0.71 0.29
CA PRO A 140 42.70 -1.18 -0.78
C PRO A 140 43.35 -2.54 -0.53
N ASP A 141 43.43 -2.94 0.73
CA ASP A 141 44.01 -4.19 1.21
C ASP A 141 42.96 -5.32 1.38
N PHE A 142 41.68 -5.06 1.02
CA PHE A 142 40.53 -5.95 1.24
C PHE A 142 40.81 -7.39 0.84
N SER A 143 41.41 -7.63 -0.34
CA SER A 143 41.68 -8.98 -0.86
C SER A 143 42.70 -9.78 -0.05
N SER A 144 43.50 -9.12 0.78
CA SER A 144 44.51 -9.74 1.64
C SER A 144 44.01 -10.09 3.04
N LEU A 145 42.81 -9.57 3.39
CA LEU A 145 42.18 -9.80 4.69
C LEU A 145 41.56 -11.20 4.82
N ASN A 146 41.40 -11.64 6.07
CA ASN A 146 40.65 -12.85 6.36
C ASN A 146 39.21 -12.73 5.88
N GLU A 147 38.61 -13.86 5.38
CA GLU A 147 37.23 -13.87 4.86
C GLU A 147 36.16 -13.38 5.86
N ASP A 148 36.36 -13.60 7.16
CA ASP A 148 35.40 -13.15 8.18
C ASP A 148 35.46 -11.63 8.34
N ILE A 149 36.67 -11.04 8.29
CA ILE A 149 36.86 -9.59 8.26
C ILE A 149 36.27 -9.00 6.97
N GLN A 150 36.50 -9.66 5.82
CA GLN A 150 35.92 -9.23 4.55
C GLN A 150 34.39 -9.16 4.63
N LYS A 151 33.73 -10.17 5.20
CA LYS A 151 32.26 -10.19 5.36
C LYS A 151 31.76 -9.02 6.22
N HIS A 152 32.46 -8.70 7.30
CA HIS A 152 32.12 -7.57 8.15
C HIS A 152 32.27 -6.23 7.41
N ILE A 153 33.37 -6.05 6.66
CA ILE A 153 33.59 -4.86 5.81
C ILE A 153 32.50 -4.72 4.75
N ILE A 154 32.11 -5.80 4.07
CA ILE A 154 31.05 -5.79 3.06
C ILE A 154 29.75 -5.23 3.63
N VAL A 155 29.31 -5.71 4.79
CA VAL A 155 28.06 -5.26 5.40
C VAL A 155 28.17 -3.83 5.90
N ASN A 156 29.30 -3.44 6.51
CA ASN A 156 29.54 -2.06 6.93
C ASN A 156 29.50 -1.09 5.74
N THR A 157 30.23 -1.39 4.66
CA THR A 157 30.25 -0.57 3.43
C THR A 157 28.87 -0.47 2.78
N LEU A 158 28.07 -1.53 2.84
CA LEU A 158 26.72 -1.52 2.30
C LEU A 158 25.79 -0.60 3.10
N LEU A 159 25.84 -0.69 4.45
CA LEU A 159 24.82 -0.08 5.32
C LEU A 159 25.17 1.34 5.77
N ASN A 160 26.44 1.61 6.06
CA ASN A 160 26.88 2.85 6.69
C ASN A 160 27.03 4.01 5.69
N GLU A 161 26.92 5.24 6.19
CA GLU A 161 26.96 6.48 5.39
C GLU A 161 28.33 6.75 4.76
N ASP A 162 29.41 6.27 5.39
CA ASP A 162 30.77 6.34 4.86
C ASP A 162 31.02 5.34 3.70
N GLY A 163 30.07 4.43 3.45
CA GLY A 163 30.04 3.54 2.31
C GLY A 163 28.93 3.88 1.32
N LEU A 164 27.97 2.97 1.12
CA LEU A 164 26.81 3.18 0.24
C LEU A 164 25.61 3.80 0.96
N GLY A 165 25.56 3.78 2.29
CA GLY A 165 24.51 4.37 3.11
C GLY A 165 23.12 3.73 2.96
N TYR A 166 23.03 2.48 2.45
CA TYR A 166 21.75 1.88 2.12
C TYR A 166 20.87 1.59 3.35
N GLY A 167 21.48 1.55 4.55
CA GLY A 167 20.74 1.38 5.80
C GLY A 167 19.72 2.48 6.08
N ASN A 168 19.98 3.71 5.63
CA ASN A 168 19.14 4.89 5.86
C ASN A 168 18.43 5.39 4.60
N MET A 169 18.67 4.78 3.44
CA MET A 169 18.01 5.19 2.19
C MET A 169 16.55 4.75 2.13
N PRO A 170 15.70 5.49 1.40
CA PRO A 170 14.36 5.02 1.09
C PRO A 170 14.44 3.83 0.13
N LYS A 171 13.60 2.83 0.34
CA LYS A 171 13.57 1.61 -0.46
C LYS A 171 13.44 1.89 -1.97
N GLY A 172 12.70 2.93 -2.34
CA GLY A 172 12.48 3.34 -3.73
C GLY A 172 13.74 3.74 -4.50
N LEU A 173 14.83 4.09 -3.81
CA LEU A 173 16.08 4.54 -4.42
C LEU A 173 17.21 3.50 -4.35
N LEU A 174 16.94 2.30 -3.82
CA LEU A 174 17.92 1.23 -3.81
C LEU A 174 18.00 0.55 -5.20
N PRO A 175 19.17 0.10 -5.64
CA PRO A 175 19.32 -0.66 -6.87
C PRO A 175 18.66 -2.04 -6.75
N PHE A 176 17.51 -2.22 -7.39
CA PHE A 176 16.77 -3.50 -7.35
C PHE A 176 17.11 -4.40 -8.53
N HIS A 177 17.18 -3.84 -9.72
CA HIS A 177 17.27 -4.60 -10.94
C HIS A 177 18.53 -4.24 -11.76
N LYS A 178 19.11 -5.27 -12.38
CA LYS A 178 20.17 -5.11 -13.36
C LYS A 178 19.62 -5.40 -14.74
N HIS A 179 19.49 -4.35 -15.55
CA HIS A 179 19.19 -4.48 -16.96
C HIS A 179 20.50 -4.58 -17.77
N SER A 180 20.43 -4.95 -19.06
CA SER A 180 21.60 -5.04 -19.95
C SER A 180 22.42 -3.75 -20.02
N GLU A 181 21.77 -2.61 -19.90
CA GLU A 181 22.38 -1.29 -20.12
C GLU A 181 22.68 -0.55 -18.81
N LYS A 182 21.92 -0.81 -17.74
CA LYS A 182 22.08 -0.12 -16.46
C LYS A 182 21.40 -0.82 -15.29
N ILE A 183 21.73 -0.33 -14.10
CA ILE A 183 21.05 -0.69 -12.87
C ILE A 183 19.85 0.25 -12.70
N ALA A 184 18.70 -0.29 -12.30
CA ALA A 184 17.47 0.47 -12.07
C ALA A 184 16.99 0.38 -10.62
N THR A 185 16.45 1.50 -10.14
CA THR A 185 15.78 1.61 -8.83
C THR A 185 14.29 1.26 -8.98
N PRO A 186 13.57 0.89 -7.89
CA PRO A 186 12.13 0.76 -7.93
C PRO A 186 11.44 2.04 -8.42
N PHE A 187 11.96 3.21 -8.05
CA PHE A 187 11.45 4.48 -8.52
C PHE A 187 11.46 4.54 -10.05
N GLU A 188 12.57 4.20 -10.70
CA GLU A 188 12.65 4.14 -12.16
C GLU A 188 11.72 3.08 -12.76
N GLU A 189 11.59 1.89 -12.13
CA GLU A 189 10.69 0.85 -12.62
C GLU A 189 9.24 1.30 -12.65
N HIS A 190 8.82 2.14 -11.70
CA HIS A 190 7.47 2.70 -11.72
C HIS A 190 7.21 3.63 -12.92
N PHE A 191 8.22 4.33 -13.44
CA PHE A 191 8.10 5.10 -14.68
C PHE A 191 7.92 4.18 -15.87
N ARG A 192 8.73 3.12 -15.97
CA ARG A 192 8.61 2.12 -17.04
C ARG A 192 7.24 1.47 -17.08
N GLU A 193 6.72 1.12 -15.91
CA GLU A 193 5.37 0.57 -15.77
C GLU A 193 4.29 1.61 -16.12
N ALA A 194 4.45 2.87 -15.74
CA ALA A 194 3.46 3.91 -16.04
C ALA A 194 3.26 4.09 -17.55
N VAL A 195 4.34 4.09 -18.31
CA VAL A 195 4.27 4.12 -19.79
C VAL A 195 3.40 3.01 -20.36
N LEU A 196 3.45 1.82 -19.75
CA LEU A 196 2.80 0.62 -20.32
C LEU A 196 1.29 0.58 -20.03
N TYR A 197 0.86 0.97 -18.83
CA TYR A 197 -0.56 0.82 -18.45
C TYR A 197 -1.19 2.06 -17.79
N ALA A 198 -0.42 3.03 -17.32
CA ALA A 198 -0.93 4.19 -16.57
C ALA A 198 -0.56 5.51 -17.26
N SER A 199 -0.69 5.55 -18.57
CA SER A 199 -0.47 6.73 -19.41
C SER A 199 -1.56 6.84 -20.48
N ASP A 200 -1.81 8.06 -20.93
CA ASP A 200 -2.36 8.26 -22.26
C ASP A 200 -1.23 8.13 -23.33
N GLU A 201 -1.50 8.48 -24.56
CA GLU A 201 -0.50 8.33 -25.64
C GLU A 201 0.65 9.36 -25.57
N GLN A 202 0.55 10.40 -24.77
CA GLN A 202 1.45 11.55 -24.74
C GLN A 202 2.09 11.77 -23.37
N GLU A 203 1.37 11.45 -22.29
CA GLU A 203 1.79 11.77 -20.94
C GLU A 203 1.48 10.66 -19.94
N ALA A 204 2.37 10.46 -18.98
CA ALA A 204 2.18 9.58 -17.82
C ALA A 204 2.25 10.39 -16.53
N HIS A 205 1.19 10.32 -15.73
CA HIS A 205 1.12 11.00 -14.44
C HIS A 205 1.49 10.06 -13.29
N LEU A 206 2.50 10.43 -12.51
CA LEU A 206 2.95 9.68 -11.33
C LEU A 206 2.90 10.57 -10.09
N HIS A 207 2.38 10.03 -9.02
CA HIS A 207 2.39 10.68 -7.72
C HIS A 207 3.03 9.76 -6.67
N PHE A 208 4.11 10.24 -6.05
CA PHE A 208 4.82 9.50 -5.02
C PHE A 208 4.60 10.15 -3.66
N THR A 209 4.25 9.35 -2.65
CA THR A 209 4.28 9.84 -1.27
C THR A 209 5.63 9.48 -0.65
N ILE A 210 6.40 10.47 -0.26
CA ILE A 210 7.78 10.33 0.25
C ILE A 210 7.90 10.95 1.65
N THR A 211 9.04 10.76 2.30
CA THR A 211 9.40 11.49 3.53
C THR A 211 10.19 12.74 3.20
N GLU A 212 9.98 13.83 3.93
CA GLU A 212 10.66 15.12 3.70
C GLU A 212 12.19 14.99 3.66
N GLN A 213 12.75 14.17 4.57
CA GLN A 213 14.20 13.93 4.66
C GLN A 213 14.83 13.34 3.39
N HIS A 214 14.05 12.71 2.51
CA HIS A 214 14.54 12.08 1.29
C HIS A 214 14.19 12.85 0.02
N THR A 215 13.61 14.05 0.16
CA THR A 215 13.17 14.88 -0.97
C THR A 215 14.29 15.14 -1.98
N GLU A 216 15.46 15.58 -1.51
CA GLU A 216 16.59 15.86 -2.39
C GLU A 216 17.05 14.61 -3.16
N ALA A 217 17.07 13.46 -2.49
CA ALA A 217 17.48 12.20 -3.10
C ALA A 217 16.52 11.77 -4.23
N PHE A 218 15.21 11.89 -4.00
CA PHE A 218 14.22 11.61 -5.05
C PHE A 218 14.29 12.60 -6.21
N HIS A 219 14.45 13.89 -5.94
CA HIS A 219 14.63 14.89 -7.01
C HIS A 219 15.90 14.67 -7.81
N LYS A 220 17.00 14.30 -7.15
CA LYS A 220 18.25 13.96 -7.85
C LYS A 220 18.06 12.77 -8.79
N GLU A 221 17.43 11.69 -8.32
CA GLU A 221 17.12 10.53 -9.14
C GLU A 221 16.17 10.89 -10.29
N LEU A 222 15.11 11.66 -10.02
CA LEU A 222 14.16 12.13 -11.04
C LEU A 222 14.87 12.88 -12.16
N ASN A 223 15.76 13.82 -11.82
CA ASN A 223 16.50 14.62 -12.79
C ASN A 223 17.45 13.78 -13.66
N LEU A 224 17.93 12.64 -13.13
CA LEU A 224 18.78 11.72 -13.90
C LEU A 224 17.96 10.82 -14.84
N ILE A 225 16.81 10.30 -14.37
CA ILE A 225 16.08 9.27 -15.12
C ILE A 225 15.06 9.87 -16.09
N LYS A 226 14.38 10.96 -15.71
CA LYS A 226 13.25 11.52 -16.48
C LYS A 226 13.63 11.84 -17.91
N PRO A 227 14.69 12.64 -18.21
CA PRO A 227 15.03 12.98 -19.59
C PRO A 227 15.34 11.74 -20.45
N VAL A 228 16.04 10.75 -19.86
CA VAL A 228 16.41 9.51 -20.55
C VAL A 228 15.18 8.67 -20.89
N LEU A 229 14.20 8.62 -19.99
CA LEU A 229 12.99 7.83 -20.20
C LEU A 229 12.03 8.54 -21.15
N GLU A 230 11.92 9.88 -21.09
CA GLU A 230 11.12 10.68 -22.02
C GLU A 230 11.63 10.51 -23.47
N GLU A 231 12.95 10.59 -23.68
CA GLU A 231 13.55 10.31 -24.98
C GLU A 231 13.32 8.87 -25.45
N ARG A 232 13.51 7.90 -24.55
CA ARG A 232 13.40 6.46 -24.85
C ARG A 232 12.00 6.04 -25.26
N TYR A 233 10.98 6.56 -24.57
CA TYR A 233 9.59 6.16 -24.75
C TYR A 233 8.77 7.15 -25.58
N ASN A 234 9.34 8.29 -25.93
CA ASN A 234 8.68 9.39 -26.63
C ASN A 234 7.37 9.81 -25.96
N ILE A 235 7.41 9.97 -24.62
CA ILE A 235 6.29 10.34 -23.75
C ILE A 235 6.78 11.33 -22.70
N SER A 236 5.95 12.29 -22.29
CA SER A 236 6.25 13.17 -21.17
C SER A 236 5.85 12.54 -19.82
N PHE A 237 6.53 12.93 -18.75
CA PHE A 237 6.16 12.52 -17.39
C PHE A 237 5.78 13.74 -16.55
N ASP A 238 4.55 13.76 -16.05
CA ASP A 238 4.15 14.64 -14.94
C ASP A 238 4.34 13.91 -13.61
N VAL A 239 5.30 14.38 -12.80
CA VAL A 239 5.71 13.70 -11.57
C VAL A 239 5.52 14.62 -10.38
N ASN A 240 4.68 14.19 -9.46
CA ASN A 240 4.35 14.93 -8.27
C ASN A 240 4.77 14.17 -7.00
N PHE A 241 5.20 14.91 -6.00
CA PHE A 241 5.53 14.39 -4.67
C PHE A 241 4.62 14.98 -3.63
N SER A 242 4.27 14.17 -2.64
CA SER A 242 3.62 14.65 -1.43
C SER A 242 4.18 13.98 -0.19
N TYR A 243 3.93 14.58 0.96
CA TYR A 243 4.36 14.10 2.27
C TYR A 243 3.14 13.68 3.08
N GLN A 244 3.33 12.78 4.03
CA GLN A 244 2.29 12.54 5.01
C GLN A 244 1.97 13.86 5.74
N LYS A 245 0.70 14.24 5.74
CA LYS A 245 0.29 15.52 6.36
C LYS A 245 0.45 15.45 7.89
N PRO A 246 1.09 16.43 8.55
CA PRO A 246 1.22 16.46 10.01
C PRO A 246 -0.11 16.40 10.77
N SER A 247 -1.21 16.83 10.13
CA SER A 247 -2.57 16.75 10.67
C SER A 247 -3.10 15.32 10.80
N THR A 248 -2.46 14.34 10.16
CA THR A 248 -2.80 12.93 10.25
C THR A 248 -2.02 12.20 11.34
N ASP A 249 -1.07 12.86 12.01
CA ASP A 249 -0.38 12.27 13.14
C ASP A 249 -1.34 12.01 14.29
N THR A 250 -1.08 10.93 15.03
CA THR A 250 -1.88 10.58 16.20
C THR A 250 -1.11 10.81 17.50
N VAL A 251 -1.82 11.24 18.52
CA VAL A 251 -1.23 11.42 19.85
C VAL A 251 -0.88 10.05 20.45
N SER A 252 0.19 9.98 21.24
CA SER A 252 0.52 8.82 22.06
C SER A 252 -0.03 8.98 23.46
N VAL A 253 -0.39 7.86 24.09
CA VAL A 253 -0.83 7.85 25.49
C VAL A 253 -0.01 6.85 26.31
N THR A 254 0.00 7.01 27.63
CA THR A 254 0.55 6.05 28.56
C THR A 254 -0.28 4.76 28.59
N GLU A 255 0.16 3.74 29.33
CA GLU A 255 -0.61 2.52 29.55
C GLU A 255 -1.97 2.81 30.21
N ASP A 256 -2.05 3.87 31.02
CA ASP A 256 -3.27 4.33 31.71
C ASP A 256 -4.16 5.27 30.85
N ASN A 257 -3.84 5.41 29.55
CA ASN A 257 -4.53 6.28 28.59
C ASN A 257 -4.46 7.79 28.90
N GLU A 258 -3.43 8.23 29.66
CA GLU A 258 -3.11 9.64 29.84
C GLU A 258 -2.19 10.11 28.70
N LEU A 259 -2.25 11.41 28.33
CA LEU A 259 -1.43 11.99 27.28
C LEU A 259 0.08 11.78 27.55
N PHE A 260 0.76 11.12 26.63
CA PHE A 260 2.20 10.88 26.74
C PHE A 260 2.98 12.15 26.42
N ARG A 261 3.96 12.46 27.28
CA ARG A 261 4.84 13.63 27.09
C ARG A 261 6.30 13.19 26.98
N ASP A 262 7.02 13.86 26.10
CA ASP A 262 8.48 13.71 25.96
C ASP A 262 9.22 14.31 27.18
N GLU A 263 10.55 14.29 27.16
CA GLU A 263 11.40 14.82 28.24
C GLU A 263 11.27 16.33 28.41
N GLU A 264 10.87 17.05 27.36
CA GLU A 264 10.64 18.50 27.36
C GLU A 264 9.19 18.87 27.75
N GLY A 265 8.37 17.88 28.08
CA GLY A 265 6.97 18.03 28.46
C GLY A 265 6.03 18.27 27.29
N ASN A 266 6.46 18.12 26.01
CA ASN A 266 5.58 18.24 24.86
C ASN A 266 4.72 16.99 24.67
N LEU A 267 3.53 17.15 24.09
CA LEU A 267 2.74 16.01 23.62
C LEU A 267 3.50 15.24 22.54
N LEU A 268 3.58 13.93 22.69
CA LEU A 268 4.21 13.08 21.70
C LEU A 268 3.20 12.64 20.63
N PHE A 269 3.42 13.08 19.40
CA PHE A 269 2.68 12.64 18.22
C PHE A 269 3.52 11.65 17.42
N ARG A 270 2.86 10.72 16.75
CA ARG A 270 3.49 9.71 15.89
C ARG A 270 2.77 9.62 14.55
N PRO A 271 3.50 9.26 13.48
CA PRO A 271 2.86 8.91 12.21
C PRO A 271 1.83 7.80 12.39
N ALA A 272 0.66 7.97 11.80
CA ALA A 272 -0.50 7.10 11.99
C ALA A 272 -0.55 5.90 11.03
N GLY A 273 0.57 5.49 10.45
CA GLY A 273 0.65 4.42 9.47
C GLY A 273 0.16 4.82 8.07
N HIS A 274 -0.03 3.83 7.20
CA HIS A 274 -0.40 4.11 5.80
C HIS A 274 -1.84 4.64 5.62
N GLY A 275 -2.69 4.57 6.62
CA GLY A 275 -4.01 5.20 6.61
C GLY A 275 -3.95 6.73 6.48
N ALA A 276 -2.89 7.36 6.98
CA ALA A 276 -2.62 8.78 6.80
C ALA A 276 -2.59 9.22 5.32
N LEU A 277 -2.21 8.32 4.42
CA LEU A 277 -2.09 8.58 2.99
C LEU A 277 -3.45 8.76 2.28
N LEU A 278 -4.57 8.48 2.95
CA LEU A 278 -5.88 8.81 2.41
C LEU A 278 -6.01 10.31 2.12
N SER A 279 -5.45 11.16 3.00
CA SER A 279 -5.44 12.62 2.77
C SER A 279 -4.67 13.02 1.52
N ASN A 280 -3.59 12.30 1.19
CA ASN A 280 -2.82 12.52 -0.03
C ASN A 280 -3.61 12.05 -1.26
N LEU A 281 -4.24 10.88 -1.17
CA LEU A 281 -5.09 10.35 -2.24
C LEU A 281 -6.31 11.26 -2.50
N ASN A 282 -6.89 11.83 -1.44
CA ASN A 282 -8.02 12.77 -1.53
C ASN A 282 -7.69 14.06 -2.28
N ASP A 283 -6.43 14.47 -2.30
CA ASP A 283 -5.99 15.66 -3.06
C ASP A 283 -5.85 15.37 -4.57
N ILE A 284 -5.75 14.10 -4.97
CA ILE A 284 -5.56 13.70 -6.37
C ILE A 284 -6.80 14.00 -7.21
N ASP A 285 -6.59 14.55 -8.40
CA ASP A 285 -7.63 14.76 -9.39
C ASP A 285 -7.34 13.93 -10.65
N ALA A 286 -7.83 12.69 -10.65
CA ALA A 286 -7.73 11.77 -11.77
C ALA A 286 -8.99 10.92 -11.88
N ASP A 287 -9.28 10.41 -13.08
CA ASP A 287 -10.45 9.57 -13.37
C ASP A 287 -10.18 8.10 -13.00
N ILE A 288 -8.94 7.65 -13.24
CA ILE A 288 -8.48 6.30 -12.94
C ILE A 288 -7.15 6.39 -12.19
N ILE A 289 -7.11 5.84 -10.98
CA ILE A 289 -5.92 5.86 -10.13
C ILE A 289 -5.44 4.42 -9.90
N PHE A 290 -4.21 4.13 -10.34
CA PHE A 290 -3.52 2.87 -10.04
C PHE A 290 -2.73 3.04 -8.74
N ILE A 291 -3.02 2.24 -7.71
CA ILE A 291 -2.26 2.25 -6.45
C ILE A 291 -1.39 0.99 -6.39
N LYS A 292 -0.09 1.18 -6.20
CA LYS A 292 0.88 0.10 -6.09
C LYS A 292 2.04 0.51 -5.19
N ASN A 293 2.49 -0.39 -4.30
CA ASN A 293 3.62 -0.12 -3.43
C ASN A 293 4.92 0.01 -4.22
N ILE A 294 5.81 0.89 -3.74
CA ILE A 294 7.10 1.19 -4.39
C ILE A 294 7.98 -0.05 -4.63
N ASP A 295 7.91 -1.05 -3.77
CA ASP A 295 8.78 -2.23 -3.81
C ASP A 295 8.20 -3.42 -4.60
N ASN A 296 6.96 -3.30 -5.10
CA ASN A 296 6.34 -4.35 -5.91
C ASN A 296 6.61 -4.13 -7.40
N VAL A 297 7.81 -4.39 -7.83
CA VAL A 297 8.27 -4.24 -9.22
C VAL A 297 8.96 -5.51 -9.71
N VAL A 298 9.06 -5.69 -11.02
CA VAL A 298 9.67 -6.87 -11.63
C VAL A 298 10.62 -6.47 -12.76
N VAL A 299 11.57 -7.37 -13.08
CA VAL A 299 12.42 -7.19 -14.26
C VAL A 299 11.60 -7.32 -15.55
N LYS A 300 12.08 -6.70 -16.63
CA LYS A 300 11.40 -6.59 -17.94
C LYS A 300 10.76 -7.90 -18.42
N LYS A 301 11.40 -9.05 -18.17
CA LYS A 301 10.92 -10.37 -18.59
C LYS A 301 9.51 -10.72 -18.11
N TYR A 302 9.09 -10.17 -16.95
CA TYR A 302 7.81 -10.48 -16.31
C TYR A 302 6.83 -9.30 -16.37
N THR A 303 7.21 -8.19 -17.04
CA THR A 303 6.40 -6.97 -17.08
C THR A 303 5.12 -7.16 -17.87
N ASP A 304 5.17 -7.86 -19.01
CA ASP A 304 4.02 -8.00 -19.92
C ASP A 304 2.81 -8.66 -19.23
N GLU A 305 3.05 -9.68 -18.42
CA GLU A 305 1.97 -10.36 -17.68
C GLU A 305 1.41 -9.47 -16.57
N THR A 306 2.27 -8.73 -15.88
CA THR A 306 1.82 -7.73 -14.89
C THR A 306 0.97 -6.65 -15.53
N VAL A 307 1.40 -6.10 -16.67
CA VAL A 307 0.65 -5.08 -17.44
C VAL A 307 -0.71 -5.61 -17.87
N PHE A 308 -0.75 -6.82 -18.42
CA PHE A 308 -1.99 -7.44 -18.89
C PHE A 308 -3.06 -7.52 -17.79
N TYR A 309 -2.68 -7.95 -16.58
CA TYR A 309 -3.64 -8.03 -15.47
C TYR A 309 -3.97 -6.65 -14.88
N LYS A 310 -3.04 -5.67 -14.91
CA LYS A 310 -3.34 -4.28 -14.55
C LYS A 310 -4.41 -3.68 -15.46
N GLU A 311 -4.27 -3.87 -16.75
CA GLU A 311 -5.25 -3.42 -17.74
C GLU A 311 -6.60 -4.14 -17.58
N ALA A 312 -6.58 -5.43 -17.27
CA ALA A 312 -7.80 -6.19 -17.01
C ALA A 312 -8.56 -5.66 -15.78
N LEU A 313 -7.87 -5.40 -14.67
CA LEU A 313 -8.46 -4.78 -13.48
C LEU A 313 -9.04 -3.40 -13.78
N ALA A 314 -8.32 -2.56 -14.54
CA ALA A 314 -8.78 -1.25 -14.95
C ALA A 314 -10.01 -1.33 -15.88
N GLY A 315 -10.03 -2.30 -16.78
CA GLY A 315 -11.17 -2.56 -17.64
C GLY A 315 -12.42 -2.99 -16.87
N LYS A 316 -12.24 -3.79 -15.81
CA LYS A 316 -13.33 -4.15 -14.90
C LYS A 316 -13.88 -2.92 -14.16
N LEU A 317 -13.01 -2.03 -13.67
CA LEU A 317 -13.42 -0.74 -13.12
C LEU A 317 -14.26 0.05 -14.13
N CYS A 318 -13.75 0.22 -15.36
CA CYS A 318 -14.41 1.00 -16.41
C CYS A 318 -15.80 0.42 -16.78
N GLU A 319 -15.94 -0.91 -16.84
CA GLU A 319 -17.23 -1.56 -17.12
C GLU A 319 -18.25 -1.26 -16.02
N VAL A 320 -17.88 -1.51 -14.77
CA VAL A 320 -18.77 -1.33 -13.61
C VAL A 320 -19.13 0.14 -13.43
N GLN A 321 -18.15 1.03 -13.51
CA GLN A 321 -18.36 2.47 -13.39
C GLN A 321 -19.29 3.01 -14.48
N TYR A 322 -19.16 2.53 -15.71
CA TYR A 322 -20.05 2.90 -16.81
C TYR A 322 -21.52 2.54 -16.52
N GLU A 323 -21.80 1.32 -16.07
CA GLU A 323 -23.16 0.90 -15.74
C GLU A 323 -23.72 1.65 -14.52
N ILE A 324 -22.92 1.88 -13.48
CA ILE A 324 -23.29 2.70 -12.32
C ILE A 324 -23.67 4.12 -12.77
N PHE A 325 -22.82 4.78 -13.54
CA PHE A 325 -23.04 6.15 -14.00
C PHE A 325 -24.27 6.26 -14.91
N LYS A 326 -24.51 5.27 -15.74
CA LYS A 326 -25.72 5.16 -16.57
C LYS A 326 -26.99 5.05 -15.71
N ILE A 327 -26.97 4.23 -14.66
CA ILE A 327 -28.08 4.08 -13.73
C ILE A 327 -28.35 5.41 -13.00
N LEU A 328 -27.32 6.03 -12.42
CA LEU A 328 -27.44 7.28 -11.67
C LEU A 328 -27.98 8.43 -12.53
N ARG A 329 -27.46 8.62 -13.76
CA ARG A 329 -28.01 9.62 -14.71
C ARG A 329 -29.46 9.35 -15.07
N ARG A 330 -29.89 8.08 -15.16
CA ARG A 330 -31.28 7.71 -15.43
C ARG A 330 -32.19 7.95 -14.23
N ILE A 331 -31.68 7.79 -13.01
CA ILE A 331 -32.40 8.12 -11.77
C ILE A 331 -32.66 9.62 -11.72
N ASP A 332 -31.63 10.45 -11.89
CA ASP A 332 -31.75 11.92 -11.86
C ASP A 332 -32.72 12.45 -12.92
N ASN A 333 -32.74 11.82 -14.09
CA ASN A 333 -33.67 12.16 -15.17
C ASN A 333 -35.06 11.50 -15.02
N ASN A 334 -35.33 10.81 -13.91
CA ASN A 334 -36.58 10.08 -13.64
C ASN A 334 -36.96 9.06 -14.75
N LYS A 335 -35.94 8.43 -15.40
CA LYS A 335 -36.10 7.52 -16.56
C LYS A 335 -36.11 6.04 -16.20
N ILE A 336 -36.09 5.66 -14.91
CA ILE A 336 -36.17 4.25 -14.46
C ILE A 336 -37.65 3.83 -14.37
N LYS A 337 -38.01 2.79 -15.09
CA LYS A 337 -39.39 2.23 -15.03
C LYS A 337 -39.49 1.25 -13.84
N LYS A 338 -40.71 1.09 -13.28
CA LYS A 338 -40.94 0.19 -12.12
C LYS A 338 -40.43 -1.23 -12.36
N LYS A 339 -40.57 -1.77 -13.56
CA LYS A 339 -40.10 -3.12 -13.92
C LYS A 339 -38.56 -3.27 -13.93
N GLU A 340 -37.85 -2.19 -14.05
CA GLU A 340 -36.36 -2.17 -14.10
C GLU A 340 -35.72 -2.12 -12.71
N VAL A 341 -36.51 -1.73 -11.67
CA VAL A 341 -35.99 -1.59 -10.29
C VAL A 341 -35.38 -2.90 -9.80
N LYS A 342 -36.08 -4.02 -10.04
CA LYS A 342 -35.59 -5.35 -9.66
C LYS A 342 -34.21 -5.66 -10.31
N HIS A 343 -34.07 -5.43 -11.60
CA HIS A 343 -32.80 -5.68 -12.30
C HIS A 343 -31.66 -4.80 -11.77
N ILE A 344 -31.97 -3.56 -11.39
CA ILE A 344 -30.95 -2.69 -10.79
C ILE A 344 -30.55 -3.19 -9.38
N LEU A 345 -31.53 -3.63 -8.57
CA LEU A 345 -31.24 -4.23 -7.26
C LEU A 345 -30.46 -5.55 -7.39
N ASP A 346 -30.73 -6.34 -8.42
CA ASP A 346 -29.97 -7.55 -8.73
C ASP A 346 -28.54 -7.19 -9.15
N PHE A 347 -28.36 -6.14 -9.97
CA PHE A 347 -27.03 -5.62 -10.32
C PHE A 347 -26.22 -5.15 -9.10
N LEU A 348 -26.86 -4.53 -8.09
CA LEU A 348 -26.16 -4.19 -6.84
C LEU A 348 -25.55 -5.44 -6.19
N LYS A 349 -26.29 -6.55 -6.17
CA LYS A 349 -25.80 -7.84 -5.62
C LYS A 349 -24.62 -8.39 -6.45
N GLU A 350 -24.69 -8.27 -7.78
CA GLU A 350 -23.61 -8.70 -8.69
C GLU A 350 -22.30 -7.95 -8.43
N ILE A 351 -22.39 -6.69 -7.98
CA ILE A 351 -21.21 -5.88 -7.59
C ILE A 351 -20.95 -5.90 -6.07
N ASN A 352 -21.42 -6.94 -5.39
CA ASN A 352 -21.20 -7.22 -3.96
C ASN A 352 -21.80 -6.20 -2.99
N ILE A 353 -22.83 -5.45 -3.39
CA ILE A 353 -23.57 -4.56 -2.50
C ILE A 353 -24.74 -5.34 -1.87
N SER A 354 -24.79 -5.36 -0.56
CA SER A 354 -25.88 -6.00 0.19
C SER A 354 -27.22 -5.27 -0.03
N VAL A 355 -28.24 -6.00 -0.43
CA VAL A 355 -29.59 -5.46 -0.65
C VAL A 355 -30.56 -6.17 0.28
N PRO A 356 -31.06 -5.52 1.34
CA PRO A 356 -32.05 -6.10 2.23
C PRO A 356 -33.36 -6.48 1.50
N ASP A 357 -33.97 -7.59 1.86
CA ASP A 357 -35.15 -8.11 1.17
C ASP A 357 -36.37 -7.17 1.20
N TYR A 358 -36.48 -6.34 2.23
CA TYR A 358 -37.58 -5.36 2.33
C TYR A 358 -37.48 -4.27 1.26
N ILE A 359 -36.30 -3.97 0.70
CA ILE A 359 -36.11 -2.96 -0.36
C ILE A 359 -36.88 -3.35 -1.62
N TYR A 360 -37.00 -4.66 -1.94
CA TYR A 360 -37.78 -5.13 -3.09
C TYR A 360 -39.30 -4.85 -2.95
N LYS A 361 -39.76 -4.57 -1.72
CA LYS A 361 -41.17 -4.25 -1.41
C LYS A 361 -41.43 -2.74 -1.35
N PHE A 362 -40.40 -1.94 -1.42
CA PHE A 362 -40.53 -0.49 -1.32
C PHE A 362 -41.22 0.13 -2.55
N ARG A 363 -41.89 1.27 -2.33
CA ARG A 363 -42.34 2.11 -3.44
C ARG A 363 -41.12 2.55 -4.24
N ARG A 364 -41.29 2.70 -5.56
CA ARG A 364 -40.22 3.04 -6.51
C ARG A 364 -39.35 4.19 -6.02
N GLN A 365 -39.94 5.24 -5.46
CA GLN A 365 -39.18 6.42 -4.98
C GLN A 365 -38.13 6.02 -3.93
N TYR A 366 -38.53 5.32 -2.88
CA TYR A 366 -37.61 4.89 -1.82
C TYR A 366 -36.56 3.88 -2.31
N ALA A 367 -36.94 3.02 -3.24
CA ALA A 367 -35.96 2.13 -3.86
C ALA A 367 -34.93 2.90 -4.69
N MET A 368 -35.34 4.01 -5.37
CA MET A 368 -34.40 4.86 -6.10
C MET A 368 -33.45 5.64 -5.18
N GLU A 369 -33.94 6.14 -4.06
CA GLU A 369 -33.12 6.79 -3.04
C GLU A 369 -32.07 5.83 -2.50
N PHE A 370 -32.46 4.62 -2.11
CA PHE A 370 -31.53 3.56 -1.69
C PHE A 370 -30.49 3.23 -2.78
N ILE A 371 -30.92 2.98 -4.02
CA ILE A 371 -30.02 2.67 -5.12
C ILE A 371 -29.03 3.81 -5.34
N LYS A 372 -29.49 5.07 -5.31
CA LYS A 372 -28.62 6.23 -5.51
C LYS A 372 -27.58 6.32 -4.40
N GLU A 373 -27.95 6.14 -3.16
CA GLU A 373 -27.04 6.13 -2.01
C GLU A 373 -26.00 5.02 -2.14
N GLN A 374 -26.43 3.82 -2.52
CA GLN A 374 -25.51 2.68 -2.64
C GLN A 374 -24.56 2.79 -3.83
N LEU A 375 -24.96 3.43 -4.93
CA LEU A 375 -24.14 3.54 -6.14
C LEU A 375 -23.28 4.81 -6.23
N ASN A 376 -23.66 5.91 -5.54
CA ASN A 376 -22.91 7.17 -5.58
C ASN A 376 -21.79 7.19 -4.55
N ARG A 377 -20.81 6.30 -4.73
CA ARG A 377 -19.66 6.10 -3.85
C ARG A 377 -18.40 5.88 -4.66
N PRO A 378 -17.20 6.14 -4.10
CA PRO A 378 -15.95 5.75 -4.73
C PRO A 378 -15.92 4.23 -5.02
N ILE A 379 -15.18 3.84 -6.04
CA ILE A 379 -15.09 2.44 -6.48
C ILE A 379 -13.64 2.01 -6.46
N ARG A 380 -13.38 0.77 -6.02
CA ARG A 380 -12.08 0.11 -6.18
C ARG A 380 -12.23 -1.30 -6.73
N VAL A 381 -11.34 -1.66 -7.64
CA VAL A 381 -11.10 -3.04 -8.07
C VAL A 381 -9.75 -3.45 -7.53
N CYS A 382 -9.70 -4.51 -6.73
CA CYS A 382 -8.50 -4.97 -6.07
C CYS A 382 -8.08 -6.33 -6.62
N GLY A 383 -6.86 -6.44 -7.12
CA GLY A 383 -6.24 -7.72 -7.42
C GLY A 383 -6.06 -8.52 -6.13
N MET A 384 -6.42 -9.81 -6.17
CA MET A 384 -6.22 -10.76 -5.09
C MET A 384 -5.36 -11.90 -5.60
N VAL A 385 -4.32 -12.23 -4.86
CA VAL A 385 -3.44 -13.36 -5.20
C VAL A 385 -3.67 -14.50 -4.21
N LYS A 386 -3.48 -15.73 -4.68
CA LYS A 386 -3.55 -16.90 -3.83
C LYS A 386 -2.50 -16.79 -2.72
N ASN A 387 -2.91 -17.08 -1.49
CA ASN A 387 -2.01 -17.03 -0.33
C ASN A 387 -1.15 -18.29 -0.28
N GLU A 388 0.16 -18.11 -0.36
CA GLU A 388 1.16 -19.18 -0.25
C GLU A 388 1.95 -19.11 1.07
N GLY A 389 1.46 -18.31 2.03
CA GLY A 389 2.05 -18.11 3.36
C GLY A 389 2.55 -16.69 3.63
N GLU A 390 2.28 -15.74 2.73
CA GLU A 390 2.63 -14.35 2.94
C GLU A 390 1.73 -13.69 4.00
N PRO A 391 2.31 -12.86 4.87
CA PRO A 391 1.52 -12.01 5.77
C PRO A 391 0.92 -10.84 4.99
N GLY A 392 -0.34 -10.54 5.25
CA GLY A 392 -1.05 -9.41 4.61
C GLY A 392 -2.52 -9.44 4.92
N GLY A 393 -3.25 -8.43 4.45
CA GLY A 393 -4.69 -8.36 4.58
C GLY A 393 -5.38 -9.33 3.63
N GLY A 394 -6.28 -10.15 4.15
CA GLY A 394 -7.12 -11.06 3.38
C GLY A 394 -8.47 -10.43 3.00
N PRO A 395 -9.14 -10.96 1.97
CA PRO A 395 -10.49 -10.57 1.59
C PRO A 395 -11.53 -11.28 2.47
N PHE A 396 -12.45 -10.51 3.04
CA PHE A 396 -13.51 -11.02 3.91
C PHE A 396 -14.83 -10.31 3.67
N TRP A 397 -15.91 -11.03 3.88
CA TRP A 397 -17.21 -10.45 4.15
C TRP A 397 -17.28 -10.05 5.62
N VAL A 398 -17.54 -8.78 5.86
CA VAL A 398 -17.62 -8.19 7.21
C VAL A 398 -19.05 -7.74 7.46
N LYS A 399 -19.53 -7.90 8.68
CA LYS A 399 -20.84 -7.39 9.08
C LYS A 399 -20.83 -5.86 9.03
N ASP A 400 -21.81 -5.30 8.30
CA ASP A 400 -21.96 -3.87 8.08
C ASP A 400 -23.44 -3.49 8.26
N GLY A 401 -23.78 -2.92 9.40
CA GLY A 401 -25.17 -2.65 9.76
C GLY A 401 -26.04 -3.91 9.72
N GLU A 402 -27.11 -3.88 8.91
CA GLU A 402 -28.00 -5.01 8.65
C GLU A 402 -27.51 -5.92 7.51
N GLY A 403 -26.40 -5.58 6.85
CA GLY A 403 -25.85 -6.27 5.70
C GLY A 403 -24.41 -6.70 5.89
N TYR A 404 -23.74 -6.93 4.78
CA TYR A 404 -22.35 -7.34 4.71
C TYR A 404 -21.65 -6.56 3.61
N SER A 405 -20.37 -6.23 3.83
CA SER A 405 -19.50 -5.58 2.84
C SER A 405 -18.21 -6.37 2.65
N LEU A 406 -17.62 -6.27 1.46
CA LEU A 406 -16.28 -6.83 1.19
C LEU A 406 -15.20 -5.89 1.71
N GLN A 407 -14.31 -6.43 2.55
CA GLN A 407 -13.23 -5.69 3.20
C GLN A 407 -11.91 -6.45 3.10
N ILE A 408 -10.81 -5.70 3.12
CA ILE A 408 -9.46 -6.24 3.30
C ILE A 408 -9.14 -6.13 4.78
N ILE A 409 -8.95 -7.28 5.46
CA ILE A 409 -8.78 -7.34 6.90
C ILE A 409 -7.46 -8.01 7.26
N GLU A 410 -6.72 -7.41 8.18
CA GLU A 410 -5.49 -7.93 8.75
C GLU A 410 -5.75 -8.66 10.07
N SER A 411 -4.89 -9.61 10.44
CA SER A 411 -5.03 -10.42 11.65
C SER A 411 -5.12 -9.58 12.94
N ALA A 412 -4.44 -8.43 12.99
CA ALA A 412 -4.47 -7.50 14.11
C ALA A 412 -5.85 -6.87 14.38
N GLN A 413 -6.73 -6.87 13.36
CA GLN A 413 -8.08 -6.30 13.45
C GLN A 413 -9.13 -7.31 13.95
N VAL A 414 -8.76 -8.60 14.07
CA VAL A 414 -9.68 -9.70 14.40
C VAL A 414 -9.40 -10.21 15.80
N ASN A 415 -10.46 -10.54 16.55
CA ASN A 415 -10.30 -11.21 17.83
C ASN A 415 -9.90 -12.69 17.63
N MET A 416 -8.61 -12.96 17.61
CA MET A 416 -8.05 -14.30 17.40
C MET A 416 -8.22 -15.24 18.63
N VAL A 417 -8.72 -14.74 19.76
CA VAL A 417 -9.11 -15.56 20.93
C VAL A 417 -10.48 -16.18 20.72
N ASP A 418 -11.37 -15.52 19.95
CA ASP A 418 -12.64 -16.10 19.54
C ASP A 418 -12.39 -17.19 18.49
N ALA A 419 -12.71 -18.44 18.87
CA ALA A 419 -12.47 -19.61 18.02
C ALA A 419 -13.16 -19.52 16.66
N LYS A 420 -14.41 -18.97 16.61
CA LYS A 420 -15.16 -18.80 15.38
C LYS A 420 -14.53 -17.75 14.45
N GLN A 421 -14.12 -16.61 15.00
CA GLN A 421 -13.47 -15.56 14.22
C GLN A 421 -12.11 -16.02 13.69
N LYS A 422 -11.34 -16.75 14.52
CA LYS A 422 -10.08 -17.38 14.12
C LYS A 422 -10.27 -18.39 13.00
N GLU A 423 -11.28 -19.25 13.09
CA GLU A 423 -11.60 -20.24 12.05
C GLU A 423 -11.94 -19.55 10.73
N ILE A 424 -12.82 -18.53 10.74
CA ILE A 424 -13.16 -17.75 9.54
C ILE A 424 -11.90 -17.11 8.94
N PHE A 425 -11.05 -16.52 9.77
CA PHE A 425 -9.81 -15.88 9.32
C PHE A 425 -8.87 -16.88 8.63
N GLN A 426 -8.73 -18.07 9.16
CA GLN A 426 -7.90 -19.14 8.61
C GLN A 426 -8.44 -19.75 7.30
N GLN A 427 -9.72 -19.56 6.99
CA GLN A 427 -10.33 -20.01 5.73
C GLN A 427 -10.01 -19.10 4.54
N SER A 428 -9.35 -17.95 4.76
CA SER A 428 -8.94 -17.06 3.66
C SER A 428 -7.93 -17.74 2.76
N THR A 429 -8.27 -17.85 1.49
CA THR A 429 -7.44 -18.49 0.44
C THR A 429 -6.59 -17.50 -0.34
N HIS A 430 -6.86 -16.19 -0.20
CA HIS A 430 -6.22 -15.12 -0.94
C HIS A 430 -5.79 -13.98 -0.01
N PHE A 431 -4.93 -13.12 -0.51
CA PHE A 431 -4.60 -11.87 0.17
C PHE A 431 -4.46 -10.72 -0.84
N ASN A 432 -4.48 -9.48 -0.33
CA ASN A 432 -4.32 -8.26 -1.11
C ASN A 432 -2.82 -7.94 -1.32
N PRO A 433 -2.31 -7.98 -2.56
CA PRO A 433 -0.93 -7.61 -2.87
C PRO A 433 -0.70 -6.09 -2.91
N VAL A 434 -1.70 -5.26 -2.53
CA VAL A 434 -1.75 -3.82 -2.78
C VAL A 434 -1.66 -3.51 -4.27
N ASP A 435 -2.65 -4.04 -4.98
CA ASP A 435 -2.86 -3.84 -6.41
C ASP A 435 -4.29 -3.36 -6.60
N LEU A 436 -4.49 -2.03 -6.59
CA LEU A 436 -5.80 -1.42 -6.61
C LEU A 436 -5.94 -0.47 -7.79
N ILE A 437 -7.11 -0.50 -8.42
CA ILE A 437 -7.52 0.47 -9.43
C ILE A 437 -8.75 1.19 -8.88
N CYS A 438 -8.69 2.51 -8.77
CA CYS A 438 -9.68 3.33 -8.09
C CYS A 438 -10.33 4.33 -9.03
N GLY A 439 -11.64 4.54 -8.88
CA GLY A 439 -12.41 5.65 -9.42
C GLY A 439 -12.92 6.51 -8.28
N THR A 440 -12.47 7.74 -8.20
CA THR A 440 -12.71 8.69 -7.09
C THR A 440 -13.58 9.88 -7.49
N LYS A 441 -14.16 9.85 -8.69
CA LYS A 441 -15.13 10.84 -9.18
C LYS A 441 -16.52 10.25 -9.34
N ASP A 442 -17.54 11.06 -9.16
CA ASP A 442 -18.92 10.70 -9.38
C ASP A 442 -19.31 10.74 -10.88
N TYR A 443 -20.58 10.38 -11.18
CA TYR A 443 -21.13 10.37 -12.56
C TYR A 443 -21.27 11.76 -13.20
N LYS A 444 -21.01 12.85 -12.46
CA LYS A 444 -20.95 14.24 -12.95
C LYS A 444 -19.51 14.70 -13.18
N GLY A 445 -18.52 13.90 -12.77
CA GLY A 445 -17.10 14.23 -12.82
C GLY A 445 -16.59 14.99 -11.59
N GLU A 446 -17.41 15.10 -10.53
CA GLU A 446 -17.02 15.74 -9.28
C GLU A 446 -16.28 14.75 -8.38
N LYS A 447 -15.22 15.23 -7.70
CA LYS A 447 -14.45 14.41 -6.76
C LYS A 447 -15.28 14.08 -5.52
N PHE A 448 -15.21 12.83 -5.07
CA PHE A 448 -15.66 12.48 -3.73
C PHE A 448 -14.70 13.02 -2.67
N ASP A 449 -15.25 13.45 -1.53
CA ASP A 449 -14.45 13.62 -0.31
C ASP A 449 -14.25 12.24 0.34
N LEU A 450 -13.07 11.66 0.12
CA LEU A 450 -12.77 10.28 0.52
C LEU A 450 -12.80 10.07 2.05
N GLN A 451 -12.68 11.14 2.83
CA GLN A 451 -12.76 11.07 4.30
C GLN A 451 -14.16 10.66 4.79
N GLN A 452 -15.20 10.88 4.00
CA GLN A 452 -16.57 10.49 4.34
C GLN A 452 -16.82 8.98 4.22
N TYR A 453 -15.90 8.24 3.62
CA TYR A 453 -16.02 6.81 3.34
C TYR A 453 -15.11 5.93 4.21
N VAL A 454 -14.55 6.51 5.27
CA VAL A 454 -13.70 5.82 6.26
C VAL A 454 -14.55 5.17 7.33
N ASP A 455 -14.21 3.96 7.75
CA ASP A 455 -14.71 3.40 9.00
C ASP A 455 -13.68 3.64 10.12
N PRO A 456 -13.93 4.58 11.04
CA PRO A 456 -13.00 4.89 12.12
C PRO A 456 -12.82 3.75 13.12
N ASN A 457 -13.76 2.78 13.17
CA ASN A 457 -13.65 1.60 14.03
C ASN A 457 -12.63 0.57 13.52
N GLN A 458 -12.07 0.79 12.33
CA GLN A 458 -11.00 -0.04 11.79
C GLN A 458 -9.58 0.51 12.07
N ALA A 459 -9.47 1.51 12.94
CA ALA A 459 -8.21 1.90 13.56
C ALA A 459 -7.71 0.78 14.49
N PHE A 460 -6.45 0.82 14.90
CA PHE A 460 -5.94 -0.13 15.88
C PHE A 460 -4.91 0.50 16.81
N ILE A 461 -4.88 -0.01 18.05
CA ILE A 461 -3.99 0.46 19.11
C ILE A 461 -2.82 -0.52 19.20
N THR A 462 -1.60 0.01 19.13
CA THR A 462 -0.36 -0.77 19.25
C THR A 462 0.46 -0.30 20.45
N SER A 463 1.10 -1.25 21.13
CA SER A 463 2.10 -0.94 22.15
C SER A 463 3.44 -0.64 21.48
N LYS A 464 4.07 0.43 21.89
CA LYS A 464 5.38 0.91 21.43
C LYS A 464 6.23 1.33 22.63
N THR A 465 7.47 1.71 22.36
CA THR A 465 8.35 2.34 23.35
C THR A 465 8.90 3.64 22.80
N TYR A 466 9.13 4.59 23.69
CA TYR A 466 9.85 5.82 23.40
C TYR A 466 10.88 6.06 24.50
N MET A 467 12.16 6.05 24.18
CA MET A 467 13.27 6.16 25.13
C MET A 467 13.13 5.20 26.34
N GLY A 468 12.79 3.94 26.06
CA GLY A 468 12.58 2.91 27.08
C GLY A 468 11.24 2.97 27.85
N ARG A 469 10.43 4.02 27.65
CA ARG A 469 9.12 4.19 28.31
C ARG A 469 8.03 3.56 27.46
N PRO A 470 7.16 2.67 28.00
CA PRO A 470 6.06 2.09 27.26
C PRO A 470 4.98 3.15 26.95
N LEU A 471 4.36 3.04 25.80
CA LEU A 471 3.24 3.87 25.36
C LEU A 471 2.29 3.09 24.43
N LYS A 472 1.09 3.63 24.28
CA LYS A 472 0.15 3.21 23.24
C LYS A 472 0.14 4.23 22.10
N ALA A 473 0.13 3.72 20.87
CA ALA A 473 -0.01 4.50 19.65
C ALA A 473 -1.27 4.07 18.91
N LEU A 474 -2.01 5.03 18.35
CA LEU A 474 -3.16 4.80 17.50
C LEU A 474 -2.70 4.79 16.04
N GLU A 475 -2.99 3.75 15.32
CA GLU A 475 -2.84 3.71 13.86
C GLU A 475 -4.21 3.93 13.22
N LEU A 476 -4.29 4.87 12.28
CA LEU A 476 -5.52 5.15 11.53
C LEU A 476 -5.93 3.93 10.69
N PRO A 477 -7.21 3.81 10.32
CA PRO A 477 -7.65 2.78 9.38
C PRO A 477 -6.77 2.77 8.14
N GLY A 478 -6.15 1.62 7.84
CA GLY A 478 -5.19 1.51 6.74
C GLY A 478 -5.77 1.93 5.39
N LEU A 479 -4.95 2.48 4.49
CA LEU A 479 -5.37 3.08 3.22
C LEU A 479 -6.28 2.16 2.40
N TRP A 480 -5.89 0.89 2.23
CA TRP A 480 -6.69 -0.12 1.51
C TRP A 480 -7.55 -1.00 2.41
N ASN A 481 -7.58 -0.74 3.72
CA ASN A 481 -8.43 -1.40 4.70
C ASN A 481 -9.62 -0.47 5.05
N GLY A 482 -9.70 -0.04 6.30
CA GLY A 482 -10.78 0.79 6.83
C GLY A 482 -10.92 2.18 6.22
N SER A 483 -9.87 2.75 5.60
CA SER A 483 -9.98 4.03 4.87
C SER A 483 -10.86 3.91 3.62
N MET A 484 -11.02 2.73 3.06
CA MET A 484 -11.88 2.46 1.91
C MET A 484 -13.07 1.54 2.26
N ALA A 485 -13.46 1.48 3.55
CA ALA A 485 -14.49 0.56 4.03
C ALA A 485 -15.83 0.74 3.34
N HIS A 486 -16.24 1.99 3.09
CA HIS A 486 -17.52 2.30 2.47
C HIS A 486 -17.45 2.54 0.96
N TRP A 487 -16.36 2.11 0.30
CA TRP A 487 -16.23 2.12 -1.15
C TRP A 487 -16.95 0.91 -1.77
N ILE A 488 -17.42 1.04 -3.00
CA ILE A 488 -17.82 -0.11 -3.80
C ILE A 488 -16.55 -0.91 -4.09
N THR A 489 -16.50 -2.16 -3.61
CA THR A 489 -15.30 -3.00 -3.64
C THR A 489 -15.54 -4.25 -4.47
N LEU A 490 -14.69 -4.47 -5.47
CA LEU A 490 -14.64 -5.72 -6.24
C LEU A 490 -13.26 -6.35 -6.04
N PHE A 491 -13.24 -7.61 -5.65
CA PHE A 491 -12.04 -8.43 -5.60
C PHE A 491 -11.96 -9.29 -6.85
N VAL A 492 -10.80 -9.34 -7.48
CA VAL A 492 -10.55 -10.09 -8.72
C VAL A 492 -9.30 -10.92 -8.54
N GLU A 493 -9.36 -12.21 -8.84
CA GLU A 493 -8.18 -13.06 -8.80
C GLU A 493 -7.18 -12.65 -9.89
N VAL A 494 -5.92 -12.50 -9.49
CA VAL A 494 -4.79 -12.26 -10.39
C VAL A 494 -3.65 -13.25 -10.06
N PRO A 495 -2.83 -13.65 -11.04
CA PRO A 495 -1.74 -14.60 -10.79
C PRO A 495 -0.71 -14.05 -9.80
N ILE A 496 -0.10 -14.95 -9.01
CA ILE A 496 0.93 -14.60 -8.02
C ILE A 496 2.11 -13.85 -8.64
N ILE A 497 2.38 -14.04 -9.92
CA ILE A 497 3.44 -13.33 -10.65
C ILE A 497 3.26 -11.80 -10.65
N THR A 498 2.06 -11.28 -10.39
CA THR A 498 1.80 -9.85 -10.26
C THR A 498 2.26 -9.26 -8.92
N PHE A 499 2.66 -10.13 -7.97
CA PHE A 499 3.06 -9.75 -6.62
C PHE A 499 4.51 -10.15 -6.32
N ASN A 500 5.40 -9.17 -6.34
CA ASN A 500 6.84 -9.37 -6.16
C ASN A 500 7.46 -8.32 -5.22
N PRO A 501 6.98 -8.20 -3.98
CA PRO A 501 7.51 -7.22 -3.04
C PRO A 501 8.90 -7.64 -2.56
N VAL A 502 9.73 -6.64 -2.27
CA VAL A 502 11.02 -6.81 -1.61
C VAL A 502 10.86 -6.47 -0.13
N LYS A 503 10.59 -7.46 0.70
CA LYS A 503 10.44 -7.29 2.16
C LYS A 503 11.79 -7.40 2.88
N VAL A 504 12.64 -8.32 2.43
CA VAL A 504 14.02 -8.52 2.90
C VAL A 504 14.98 -8.45 1.73
N VAL A 505 16.27 -8.17 1.98
CA VAL A 505 17.27 -8.00 0.90
C VAL A 505 17.37 -9.22 -0.01
N ASN A 506 17.20 -10.42 0.54
CA ASN A 506 17.27 -11.67 -0.23
C ASN A 506 16.09 -11.87 -1.20
N ASP A 507 15.00 -11.10 -1.07
CA ASP A 507 13.93 -11.14 -2.08
C ASP A 507 14.45 -10.72 -3.45
N LEU A 508 15.47 -9.84 -3.50
CA LEU A 508 16.14 -9.45 -4.74
C LEU A 508 16.84 -10.63 -5.47
N LEU A 509 17.04 -11.77 -4.81
CA LEU A 509 17.59 -12.98 -5.42
C LEU A 509 16.51 -13.84 -6.10
N LYS A 510 15.22 -13.52 -5.93
CA LYS A 510 14.12 -14.22 -6.60
C LYS A 510 14.19 -13.99 -8.11
N LYS A 511 13.70 -14.95 -8.89
CA LYS A 511 13.72 -14.90 -10.37
C LYS A 511 13.09 -13.63 -10.95
N THR A 512 12.09 -13.09 -10.27
CA THR A 512 11.35 -11.90 -10.72
C THR A 512 12.12 -10.60 -10.55
N HIS A 513 13.24 -10.63 -9.83
CA HIS A 513 14.18 -9.51 -9.65
C HIS A 513 15.54 -9.76 -10.34
N GLN A 514 15.72 -10.90 -11.00
CA GLN A 514 16.96 -11.25 -11.70
C GLN A 514 16.75 -11.13 -13.21
N GLY A 515 17.51 -10.25 -13.84
CA GLY A 515 17.46 -9.96 -15.29
C GLY A 515 18.20 -10.96 -16.16
#